data_3722f50e2686ff7166e7ffcd74ed55e0
#
_entry.id   3722f50e2686ff7166e7ffcd74ed55e0
#
_cell.length_a   1.000
_cell.length_b   1.000
_cell.length_c   1.000
_cell.angle_alpha   90.00
_cell.angle_beta   90.00
_cell.angle_gamma   90.00
#
_symmetry.space_group_name_H-M   'P 1'
#
loop_
_entity.id
_entity.type
_entity.pdbx_description
1 polymer ?
#
loop_
_entity_poly.entity_id
_entity_poly.type
_entity_poly.pdbx_seq_one_letter_code
_entity_poly.pdbx_strand_id
1 'polypeptide(L)'
;MTYNVWSRDDIVVYRRMEDISGCVKKHQPDVIFFQEFTPYILRICQSFSWWKEYHCSPISLEERKDKSFCIMLSKVPMENHARWKFTTTATGKSYLEADIIPGLELGSMTAMKPIRIATTQLEPPCPPESVRCMERYTQAEHAVAALSSGENVVFGGDMSWDDKMDLPFPLPAGWVDAWKELRRVGHEYSWTYDSFWAEKIGEFNGYTAPASEMKKRSDRFVCKLHDYTLKHTEVIEDQGLGISYTKKYKTYNLEKVELMRSCHRGLVLTIVP
;
A
#
# COMPACT_ATOMS: atom_id res chain seq x y z
N MET A 1 6.92 -5.85 0.99
CA MET A 1 5.85 -5.35 1.90
C MET A 1 5.18 -4.13 1.28
N THR A 2 3.87 -3.96 1.39
CA THR A 2 3.17 -2.69 1.09
C THR A 2 2.42 -2.22 2.33
N TYR A 3 2.37 -0.89 2.56
CA TYR A 3 1.68 -0.31 3.71
C TYR A 3 1.26 1.14 3.41
N ASN A 4 -0.04 1.42 3.41
CA ASN A 4 -0.55 2.78 3.48
C ASN A 4 -0.45 3.26 4.95
N VAL A 5 0.40 4.25 5.21
CA VAL A 5 0.72 4.70 6.58
C VAL A 5 -0.26 5.73 7.13
N TRP A 6 -1.23 6.15 6.33
CA TRP A 6 -2.22 7.17 6.68
C TRP A 6 -1.61 8.55 6.99
N SER A 7 -1.81 9.49 6.11
CA SER A 7 -1.16 10.82 6.06
C SER A 7 -1.56 11.82 7.16
N ARG A 8 -2.27 11.39 8.22
CA ARG A 8 -2.67 12.25 9.33
C ARG A 8 -1.50 12.53 10.27
N ASP A 9 -0.83 13.66 10.04
CA ASP A 9 0.31 14.11 10.86
C ASP A 9 -0.11 14.61 12.26
N ASP A 10 -1.39 14.94 12.43
CA ASP A 10 -1.98 15.49 13.66
C ASP A 10 -2.43 14.39 14.65
N ILE A 11 -2.43 13.12 14.27
CA ILE A 11 -2.91 12.04 15.12
C ILE A 11 -1.74 11.12 15.51
N VAL A 12 -1.18 11.32 16.69
CA VAL A 12 -0.11 10.55 17.33
C VAL A 12 0.91 9.96 16.35
N VAL A 13 1.27 10.72 15.32
CA VAL A 13 2.01 10.26 14.14
C VAL A 13 3.33 9.57 14.50
N TYR A 14 4.08 10.09 15.46
CA TYR A 14 5.34 9.48 15.90
C TYR A 14 5.10 8.07 16.45
N ARG A 15 4.11 7.88 17.32
CA ARG A 15 3.78 6.58 17.91
C ARG A 15 3.29 5.59 16.85
N ARG A 16 2.50 6.04 15.85
CA ARG A 16 2.08 5.21 14.72
C ARG A 16 3.28 4.75 13.90
N MET A 17 4.20 5.66 13.57
CA MET A 17 5.40 5.33 12.80
C MET A 17 6.37 4.44 13.58
N GLU A 18 6.46 4.61 14.89
CA GLU A 18 7.24 3.73 15.77
C GLU A 18 6.70 2.29 15.70
N ASP A 19 5.40 2.13 15.72
CA ASP A 19 4.75 0.82 15.68
C ASP A 19 4.85 0.18 14.28
N ILE A 20 4.69 0.97 13.19
CA ILE A 20 4.97 0.53 11.81
C ILE A 20 6.45 0.15 11.65
N SER A 21 7.37 0.90 12.29
CA SER A 21 8.79 0.56 12.37
C SER A 21 9.02 -0.83 13.02
N GLY A 22 8.23 -1.17 14.03
CA GLY A 22 8.20 -2.51 14.61
C GLY A 22 7.84 -3.59 13.60
N CYS A 23 6.87 -3.32 12.73
CA CYS A 23 6.48 -4.24 11.64
C CYS A 23 7.63 -4.42 10.63
N VAL A 24 8.30 -3.32 10.23
CA VAL A 24 9.47 -3.41 9.33
C VAL A 24 10.57 -4.26 9.94
N LYS A 25 10.89 -4.06 11.22
CA LYS A 25 11.91 -4.84 11.94
C LYS A 25 11.53 -6.31 12.08
N LYS A 26 10.25 -6.62 12.29
CA LYS A 26 9.74 -7.99 12.46
C LYS A 26 9.81 -8.77 11.15
N HIS A 27 9.35 -8.17 10.05
CA HIS A 27 9.24 -8.85 8.76
C HIS A 27 10.50 -8.72 7.90
N GLN A 28 11.36 -7.75 8.18
CA GLN A 28 12.62 -7.48 7.47
C GLN A 28 12.49 -7.55 5.93
N PRO A 29 11.48 -6.90 5.33
CA PRO A 29 11.24 -7.01 3.90
C PRO A 29 12.43 -6.49 3.08
N ASP A 30 12.68 -7.12 1.92
CA ASP A 30 13.72 -6.64 1.00
C ASP A 30 13.28 -5.40 0.25
N VAL A 31 11.97 -5.29 0.00
CA VAL A 31 11.34 -4.14 -0.66
C VAL A 31 10.12 -3.68 0.14
N ILE A 32 9.98 -2.36 0.30
CA ILE A 32 8.84 -1.73 0.97
C ILE A 32 8.20 -0.71 0.05
N PHE A 33 6.90 -0.80 -0.11
CA PHE A 33 6.05 0.18 -0.77
C PHE A 33 5.24 0.92 0.28
N PHE A 34 5.51 2.21 0.46
CA PHE A 34 4.72 3.03 1.35
C PHE A 34 3.85 4.00 0.56
N GLN A 35 2.58 4.12 0.96
CA GLN A 35 1.64 5.10 0.45
C GLN A 35 1.27 6.08 1.56
N GLU A 36 0.82 7.26 1.15
CA GLU A 36 0.46 8.38 2.03
C GLU A 36 1.59 8.88 2.92
N PHE A 37 2.84 8.79 2.46
CA PHE A 37 3.94 9.47 3.12
C PHE A 37 3.80 10.98 3.01
N THR A 38 3.98 11.67 4.13
CA THR A 38 4.12 13.13 4.16
C THR A 38 5.58 13.51 4.37
N PRO A 39 5.99 14.75 4.10
CA PRO A 39 7.34 15.20 4.45
C PRO A 39 7.67 15.06 5.93
N TYR A 40 6.66 15.10 6.80
CA TYR A 40 6.87 14.92 8.24
C TYR A 40 7.05 13.45 8.61
N ILE A 41 6.22 12.55 8.10
CA ILE A 41 6.37 11.10 8.26
C ILE A 41 7.73 10.64 7.73
N LEU A 42 8.17 11.15 6.57
CA LEU A 42 9.49 10.86 6.01
C LEU A 42 10.60 11.18 7.00
N ARG A 43 10.59 12.38 7.62
CA ARG A 43 11.61 12.75 8.62
C ARG A 43 11.60 11.83 9.84
N ILE A 44 10.43 11.43 10.31
CA ILE A 44 10.31 10.49 11.43
C ILE A 44 10.93 9.13 11.04
N CYS A 45 10.57 8.58 9.87
CA CYS A 45 11.08 7.29 9.44
C CYS A 45 12.60 7.31 9.20
N GLN A 46 13.14 8.41 8.67
CA GLN A 46 14.58 8.60 8.50
C GLN A 46 15.35 8.61 9.82
N SER A 47 14.73 8.87 10.95
CA SER A 47 15.37 8.81 12.27
C SER A 47 15.51 7.38 12.82
N PHE A 48 14.79 6.41 12.27
CA PHE A 48 14.88 5.02 12.71
C PHE A 48 16.10 4.31 12.12
N SER A 49 16.72 3.42 12.92
CA SER A 49 17.95 2.71 12.53
C SER A 49 17.80 1.89 11.25
N TRP A 50 16.68 1.19 11.09
CA TRP A 50 16.41 0.32 9.94
C TRP A 50 16.36 1.10 8.61
N TRP A 51 16.03 2.40 8.62
CA TRP A 51 15.98 3.20 7.39
C TRP A 51 17.29 3.17 6.61
N LYS A 52 18.43 3.12 7.33
CA LYS A 52 19.76 3.13 6.73
C LYS A 52 20.11 1.86 5.96
N GLU A 53 19.33 0.81 6.14
CA GLU A 53 19.50 -0.47 5.44
C GLU A 53 18.87 -0.45 4.04
N TYR A 54 18.16 0.63 3.70
CA TYR A 54 17.39 0.74 2.47
C TYR A 54 17.84 1.90 1.60
N HIS A 55 17.85 1.65 0.30
CA HIS A 55 17.85 2.68 -0.74
C HIS A 55 16.44 3.20 -0.90
N CYS A 56 16.26 4.53 -0.94
CA CYS A 56 14.96 5.17 -1.12
C CYS A 56 14.82 5.65 -2.57
N SER A 57 13.62 5.45 -3.16
CA SER A 57 13.29 6.03 -4.46
C SER A 57 13.46 7.56 -4.44
N PRO A 58 13.86 8.18 -5.55
CA PRO A 58 13.98 9.65 -5.62
C PRO A 58 12.64 10.33 -5.29
N ILE A 59 12.70 11.39 -4.49
CA ILE A 59 11.54 12.21 -4.13
C ILE A 59 11.75 13.59 -4.75
N SER A 60 10.89 13.98 -5.67
CA SER A 60 10.97 15.26 -6.36
C SER A 60 10.63 16.44 -5.44
N LEU A 61 11.01 17.64 -5.87
CA LEU A 61 10.64 18.88 -5.15
C LEU A 61 9.11 19.12 -5.18
N GLU A 62 8.43 18.65 -6.21
CA GLU A 62 6.96 18.72 -6.31
C GLU A 62 6.31 17.85 -5.26
N GLU A 63 6.73 16.60 -5.14
CA GLU A 63 6.19 15.65 -4.15
C GLU A 63 6.39 16.13 -2.72
N ARG A 64 7.49 16.81 -2.45
CA ARG A 64 7.74 17.42 -1.13
C ARG A 64 6.74 18.54 -0.79
N LYS A 65 6.03 19.05 -1.79
CA LYS A 65 4.95 20.04 -1.62
C LYS A 65 3.57 19.41 -1.60
N ASP A 66 3.46 18.16 -2.07
CA ASP A 66 2.20 17.41 -2.04
C ASP A 66 1.81 17.09 -0.58
N LYS A 67 0.52 16.95 -0.35
CA LYS A 67 0.01 16.54 0.97
C LYS A 67 0.54 15.16 1.37
N SER A 68 0.63 14.25 0.40
CA SER A 68 1.18 12.92 0.58
C SER A 68 1.64 12.31 -0.75
N PHE A 69 2.54 11.35 -0.70
CA PHE A 69 3.11 10.68 -1.87
C PHE A 69 3.43 9.20 -1.56
N CYS A 70 3.71 8.45 -2.61
CA CYS A 70 4.23 7.08 -2.50
C CYS A 70 5.76 7.08 -2.55
N ILE A 71 6.39 6.16 -1.82
CA ILE A 71 7.82 5.88 -1.91
C ILE A 71 8.10 4.38 -1.99
N MET A 72 9.24 4.04 -2.56
CA MET A 72 9.77 2.69 -2.54
C MET A 72 11.10 2.68 -1.78
N LEU A 73 11.27 1.65 -0.95
CA LEU A 73 12.52 1.35 -0.26
C LEU A 73 12.98 -0.04 -0.67
N SER A 74 14.28 -0.24 -0.90
CA SER A 74 14.86 -1.52 -1.27
C SER A 74 16.20 -1.73 -0.58
N LYS A 75 16.49 -2.94 -0.09
CA LYS A 75 17.82 -3.31 0.43
C LYS A 75 18.89 -3.39 -0.65
N VAL A 76 18.47 -3.63 -1.89
CA VAL A 76 19.38 -3.59 -3.05
C VAL A 76 19.18 -2.30 -3.83
N PRO A 77 20.19 -1.83 -4.56
CA PRO A 77 20.06 -0.66 -5.41
C PRO A 77 18.90 -0.79 -6.39
N MET A 78 18.20 0.30 -6.62
CA MET A 78 17.12 0.41 -7.60
C MET A 78 17.61 1.20 -8.80
N GLU A 79 17.34 0.71 -10.00
CA GLU A 79 17.69 1.36 -11.27
C GLU A 79 16.42 1.71 -12.06
N ASN A 80 16.57 2.49 -13.13
CA ASN A 80 15.49 2.84 -14.06
C ASN A 80 14.25 3.43 -13.37
N HIS A 81 14.46 4.27 -12.37
CA HIS A 81 13.36 4.93 -11.67
C HIS A 81 12.50 5.73 -12.63
N ALA A 82 11.19 5.52 -12.57
CA ALA A 82 10.21 6.33 -13.25
C ALA A 82 9.00 6.62 -12.37
N ARG A 83 8.37 7.75 -12.64
CA ARG A 83 7.10 8.15 -12.05
C ARG A 83 6.16 8.60 -13.17
N TRP A 84 4.99 8.02 -13.20
CA TRP A 84 4.00 8.28 -14.23
C TRP A 84 2.71 8.80 -13.61
N LYS A 85 2.36 10.04 -13.91
CA LYS A 85 1.08 10.62 -13.48
C LYS A 85 -0.06 10.01 -14.29
N PHE A 86 -1.15 9.68 -13.63
CA PHE A 86 -2.37 9.25 -14.32
C PHE A 86 -3.05 10.46 -14.95
N THR A 87 -3.53 10.28 -16.17
CA THR A 87 -4.31 11.32 -16.89
C THR A 87 -5.72 11.47 -16.33
N THR A 88 -6.28 10.38 -15.79
CA THR A 88 -7.61 10.31 -15.17
C THR A 88 -7.50 10.38 -13.65
N THR A 89 -7.02 11.51 -13.12
CA THR A 89 -6.90 11.67 -11.67
C THR A 89 -7.48 13.00 -11.21
N ALA A 90 -8.32 12.94 -10.18
CA ALA A 90 -8.85 14.12 -9.51
C ALA A 90 -7.93 14.58 -8.35
N THR A 91 -7.09 13.69 -7.82
CA THR A 91 -6.24 13.95 -6.66
C THR A 91 -4.74 13.90 -6.94
N GLY A 92 -4.34 13.89 -8.22
CA GLY A 92 -2.92 13.92 -8.62
C GLY A 92 -2.20 12.58 -8.47
N LYS A 93 -2.91 11.45 -8.56
CA LYS A 93 -2.33 10.11 -8.39
C LYS A 93 -1.35 9.76 -9.50
N SER A 94 -0.38 8.92 -9.13
CA SER A 94 0.70 8.42 -9.99
C SER A 94 1.11 7.03 -9.55
N TYR A 95 1.81 6.28 -10.41
CA TYR A 95 2.56 5.11 -9.97
C TYR A 95 4.07 5.35 -10.13
N LEU A 96 4.84 4.65 -9.30
CA LEU A 96 6.29 4.61 -9.34
C LEU A 96 6.72 3.25 -9.81
N GLU A 97 7.82 3.19 -10.55
CA GLU A 97 8.48 1.93 -10.90
C GLU A 97 10.00 2.05 -10.80
N ALA A 98 10.66 0.91 -10.60
CA ALA A 98 12.11 0.76 -10.67
C ALA A 98 12.45 -0.70 -10.97
N ASP A 99 13.66 -0.96 -11.42
CA ASP A 99 14.19 -2.30 -11.57
C ASP A 99 15.14 -2.62 -10.41
N ILE A 100 15.06 -3.84 -9.87
CA ILE A 100 15.99 -4.39 -8.90
C ILE A 100 16.55 -5.72 -9.40
N ILE A 101 17.79 -6.04 -9.01
CA ILE A 101 18.36 -7.38 -9.16
C ILE A 101 18.51 -7.92 -7.74
N PRO A 102 17.72 -8.93 -7.34
CA PRO A 102 17.87 -9.55 -6.02
C PRO A 102 19.30 -10.02 -5.79
N GLY A 103 19.78 -9.86 -4.55
CA GLY A 103 21.13 -10.34 -4.19
C GLY A 103 21.24 -11.85 -4.38
N LEU A 104 22.42 -12.30 -4.79
CA LEU A 104 22.74 -13.72 -4.86
C LEU A 104 22.69 -14.32 -3.44
N GLU A 105 21.91 -15.38 -3.23
CA GLU A 105 22.10 -16.22 -2.04
C GLU A 105 23.51 -16.83 -2.08
N LEU A 106 24.18 -16.82 -0.93
CA LEU A 106 25.53 -17.41 -0.80
C LEU A 106 25.49 -18.87 -1.25
N GLY A 107 26.13 -19.17 -2.39
CA GLY A 107 26.16 -20.52 -2.96
C GLY A 107 25.32 -20.74 -4.23
N SER A 108 24.52 -19.76 -4.68
CA SER A 108 23.83 -19.85 -5.97
C SER A 108 24.78 -19.49 -7.11
N MET A 109 24.95 -20.39 -8.07
CA MET A 109 25.74 -20.16 -9.31
C MET A 109 24.92 -19.48 -10.42
N THR A 110 23.62 -19.27 -10.24
CA THR A 110 22.73 -18.67 -11.22
C THR A 110 22.52 -17.19 -10.92
N ALA A 111 22.81 -16.33 -11.90
CA ALA A 111 22.51 -14.89 -11.80
C ALA A 111 20.99 -14.68 -11.66
N MET A 112 20.58 -13.95 -10.65
CA MET A 112 19.18 -13.59 -10.43
C MET A 112 18.69 -12.69 -11.56
N LYS A 113 17.45 -12.92 -11.99
CA LYS A 113 16.82 -12.10 -13.03
C LYS A 113 16.29 -10.79 -12.46
N PRO A 114 16.30 -9.70 -13.24
CA PRO A 114 15.71 -8.44 -12.82
C PRO A 114 14.23 -8.58 -12.49
N ILE A 115 13.80 -7.84 -11.48
CA ILE A 115 12.39 -7.69 -11.13
C ILE A 115 12.04 -6.21 -11.23
N ARG A 116 11.03 -5.88 -12.03
CA ARG A 116 10.41 -4.58 -12.01
C ARG A 116 9.48 -4.49 -10.83
N ILE A 117 9.78 -3.59 -9.91
CA ILE A 117 8.94 -3.27 -8.77
C ILE A 117 8.16 -2.00 -9.04
N ALA A 118 6.89 -1.98 -8.67
CA ALA A 118 6.06 -0.78 -8.83
C ALA A 118 5.08 -0.60 -7.68
N THR A 119 4.73 0.66 -7.40
CA THR A 119 3.76 1.01 -6.36
C THR A 119 2.88 2.19 -6.74
N THR A 120 1.69 2.22 -6.18
CA THR A 120 0.73 3.30 -6.37
C THR A 120 -0.20 3.44 -5.15
N GLN A 121 -0.88 4.57 -5.09
CA GLN A 121 -2.19 4.73 -4.49
C GLN A 121 -3.13 5.16 -5.60
N LEU A 122 -4.12 4.32 -5.93
CA LEU A 122 -5.14 4.67 -6.93
C LEU A 122 -6.15 5.68 -6.36
N GLU A 123 -7.01 6.18 -7.21
CA GLU A 123 -7.97 7.22 -6.86
C GLU A 123 -8.90 6.77 -5.73
N PRO A 124 -8.87 7.41 -4.54
CA PRO A 124 -9.74 7.03 -3.46
C PRO A 124 -11.20 7.45 -3.73
N PRO A 125 -12.19 6.73 -3.19
CA PRO A 125 -13.56 7.19 -3.23
C PRO A 125 -13.71 8.52 -2.46
N CYS A 126 -14.66 9.34 -2.87
CA CYS A 126 -15.00 10.59 -2.22
C CYS A 126 -16.52 10.68 -2.03
N PRO A 127 -17.10 9.85 -1.14
CA PRO A 127 -18.53 9.87 -0.90
C PRO A 127 -18.93 11.16 -0.14
N PRO A 128 -20.17 11.66 -0.33
CA PRO A 128 -21.20 11.11 -1.22
C PRO A 128 -21.04 11.49 -2.71
N GLU A 129 -20.03 12.31 -3.08
CA GLU A 129 -19.92 12.92 -4.40
C GLU A 129 -19.57 11.90 -5.49
N SER A 130 -18.64 11.01 -5.22
CA SER A 130 -18.20 10.01 -6.19
C SER A 130 -17.54 8.78 -5.58
N VAL A 131 -17.84 7.61 -6.09
CA VAL A 131 -17.14 6.36 -5.76
C VAL A 131 -15.88 6.14 -6.60
N ARG A 132 -15.72 6.87 -7.72
CA ARG A 132 -14.54 6.91 -8.60
C ARG A 132 -14.05 5.54 -9.08
N CYS A 133 -14.96 4.60 -9.28
CA CYS A 133 -14.60 3.25 -9.70
C CYS A 133 -14.02 3.22 -11.13
N MET A 134 -14.53 4.05 -12.04
CA MET A 134 -14.02 4.11 -13.41
C MET A 134 -12.63 4.73 -13.49
N GLU A 135 -12.37 5.76 -12.70
CA GLU A 135 -11.05 6.38 -12.59
C GLU A 135 -10.02 5.36 -12.09
N ARG A 136 -10.34 4.63 -11.01
CA ARG A 136 -9.47 3.54 -10.50
C ARG A 136 -9.25 2.45 -11.52
N TYR A 137 -10.31 2.01 -12.20
CA TYR A 137 -10.19 0.98 -13.24
C TYR A 137 -9.24 1.40 -14.36
N THR A 138 -9.42 2.60 -14.92
CA THR A 138 -8.56 3.13 -15.98
C THR A 138 -7.12 3.32 -15.51
N GLN A 139 -6.90 3.76 -14.26
CA GLN A 139 -5.57 3.90 -13.67
C GLN A 139 -4.89 2.54 -13.51
N ALA A 140 -5.60 1.53 -13.00
CA ALA A 140 -5.09 0.17 -12.86
C ALA A 140 -4.75 -0.45 -14.22
N GLU A 141 -5.66 -0.35 -15.19
CA GLU A 141 -5.46 -0.84 -16.56
C GLU A 141 -4.23 -0.20 -17.21
N HIS A 142 -4.09 1.12 -17.11
CA HIS A 142 -2.94 1.85 -17.64
C HIS A 142 -1.62 1.39 -17.00
N ALA A 143 -1.58 1.32 -15.66
CA ALA A 143 -0.35 0.90 -14.96
C ALA A 143 0.03 -0.54 -15.32
N VAL A 144 -0.92 -1.47 -15.28
CA VAL A 144 -0.66 -2.88 -15.60
C VAL A 144 -0.23 -3.06 -17.05
N ALA A 145 -0.87 -2.35 -18.00
CA ALA A 145 -0.48 -2.38 -19.42
C ALA A 145 0.95 -1.88 -19.63
N ALA A 146 1.31 -0.74 -19.02
CA ALA A 146 2.66 -0.18 -19.11
C ALA A 146 3.73 -1.10 -18.51
N LEU A 147 3.44 -1.69 -17.35
CA LEU A 147 4.34 -2.62 -16.65
C LEU A 147 4.47 -3.99 -17.35
N SER A 148 3.55 -4.33 -18.26
CA SER A 148 3.51 -5.65 -18.92
C SER A 148 4.70 -5.93 -19.84
N SER A 149 5.51 -4.93 -20.16
CA SER A 149 6.78 -5.12 -20.89
C SER A 149 7.85 -5.85 -20.05
N GLY A 150 7.75 -5.85 -18.71
CA GLY A 150 8.64 -6.60 -17.83
C GLY A 150 8.35 -8.10 -17.85
N GLU A 151 9.39 -8.95 -17.75
CA GLU A 151 9.23 -10.41 -17.59
C GLU A 151 8.83 -10.77 -16.16
N ASN A 152 9.45 -10.10 -15.19
CA ASN A 152 9.14 -10.26 -13.76
C ASN A 152 8.70 -8.92 -13.18
N VAL A 153 7.46 -8.83 -12.78
CA VAL A 153 6.85 -7.59 -12.25
C VAL A 153 6.14 -7.88 -10.95
N VAL A 154 6.40 -7.05 -9.94
CA VAL A 154 5.66 -7.00 -8.69
C VAL A 154 5.08 -5.60 -8.54
N PHE A 155 3.79 -5.47 -8.74
CA PHE A 155 3.05 -4.21 -8.57
C PHE A 155 2.18 -4.30 -7.32
N GLY A 156 2.47 -3.46 -6.33
CA GLY A 156 1.78 -3.46 -5.05
C GLY A 156 1.44 -2.05 -4.57
N GLY A 157 0.42 -1.93 -3.75
CA GLY A 157 0.03 -0.65 -3.18
C GLY A 157 -1.40 -0.62 -2.68
N ASP A 158 -1.85 0.56 -2.31
CA ASP A 158 -3.24 0.85 -2.03
C ASP A 158 -4.00 1.10 -3.33
N MET A 159 -4.73 0.10 -3.78
CA MET A 159 -5.54 0.21 -4.99
C MET A 159 -6.88 0.91 -4.73
N SER A 160 -7.19 1.27 -3.49
CA SER A 160 -8.47 1.85 -3.06
C SER A 160 -9.68 1.02 -3.55
N TRP A 161 -9.45 -0.27 -3.83
CA TRP A 161 -10.37 -1.15 -4.55
C TRP A 161 -11.39 -1.79 -3.63
N ASP A 162 -12.60 -1.93 -4.15
CA ASP A 162 -13.69 -2.64 -3.48
C ASP A 162 -14.18 -3.77 -4.40
N ASP A 163 -13.87 -5.02 -4.05
CA ASP A 163 -14.27 -6.19 -4.86
C ASP A 163 -15.80 -6.35 -5.03
N LYS A 164 -16.60 -5.61 -4.25
CA LYS A 164 -18.07 -5.62 -4.36
C LYS A 164 -18.62 -4.53 -5.28
N MET A 165 -17.94 -3.40 -5.33
CA MET A 165 -18.42 -2.20 -6.02
C MET A 165 -17.67 -1.93 -7.32
N ASP A 166 -16.38 -2.27 -7.36
CA ASP A 166 -15.55 -2.07 -8.53
C ASP A 166 -15.66 -3.26 -9.51
N LEU A 167 -15.37 -3.02 -10.78
CA LEU A 167 -15.21 -4.09 -11.78
C LEU A 167 -14.08 -5.05 -11.35
N PRO A 168 -13.98 -6.26 -11.90
CA PRO A 168 -12.83 -7.11 -11.69
C PRO A 168 -11.53 -6.36 -12.01
N PHE A 169 -10.51 -6.53 -11.17
CA PHE A 169 -9.22 -5.87 -11.38
C PHE A 169 -8.65 -6.25 -12.77
N PRO A 170 -8.21 -5.29 -13.60
CA PRO A 170 -7.84 -5.53 -14.99
C PRO A 170 -6.49 -6.24 -15.12
N LEU A 171 -6.49 -7.57 -15.02
CA LEU A 171 -5.29 -8.40 -15.15
C LEU A 171 -5.23 -9.04 -16.54
N PRO A 172 -4.25 -8.67 -17.39
CA PRO A 172 -4.01 -9.36 -18.65
C PRO A 172 -3.48 -10.78 -18.43
N ALA A 173 -3.40 -11.54 -19.52
CA ALA A 173 -2.79 -12.88 -19.48
C ALA A 173 -1.37 -12.85 -18.90
N GLY A 174 -1.06 -13.80 -18.03
CA GLY A 174 0.21 -13.91 -17.32
C GLY A 174 0.30 -13.10 -16.02
N TRP A 175 -0.69 -12.26 -15.73
CA TRP A 175 -0.78 -11.56 -14.44
C TRP A 175 -1.71 -12.29 -13.47
N VAL A 176 -1.36 -12.24 -12.20
CA VAL A 176 -2.15 -12.82 -11.12
C VAL A 176 -2.29 -11.86 -9.94
N ASP A 177 -3.42 -11.90 -9.25
CA ASP A 177 -3.57 -11.31 -7.93
C ASP A 177 -2.96 -12.31 -6.93
N ALA A 178 -1.87 -11.92 -6.27
CA ALA A 178 -1.09 -12.80 -5.40
C ALA A 178 -1.93 -13.38 -4.24
N TRP A 179 -2.86 -12.62 -3.71
CA TRP A 179 -3.77 -13.12 -2.67
C TRP A 179 -4.70 -14.21 -3.18
N LYS A 180 -5.35 -13.97 -4.33
CA LYS A 180 -6.25 -14.95 -4.94
C LYS A 180 -5.51 -16.23 -5.36
N GLU A 181 -4.29 -16.09 -5.87
CA GLU A 181 -3.47 -17.22 -6.32
C GLU A 181 -3.01 -18.11 -5.15
N LEU A 182 -2.58 -17.51 -4.04
CA LEU A 182 -2.04 -18.23 -2.90
C LEU A 182 -3.10 -18.77 -1.93
N ARG A 183 -4.31 -18.21 -1.95
CA ARG A 183 -5.38 -18.56 -1.00
C ARG A 183 -6.63 -19.07 -1.72
N ARG A 184 -6.47 -20.17 -2.47
CA ARG A 184 -7.51 -20.76 -3.34
C ARG A 184 -8.76 -21.28 -2.63
N VAL A 185 -8.71 -21.57 -1.31
CA VAL A 185 -9.87 -22.17 -0.58
C VAL A 185 -10.00 -21.58 0.82
N GLY A 186 -11.16 -21.05 1.15
CA GLY A 186 -11.61 -20.81 2.53
C GLY A 186 -11.14 -19.51 3.22
N HIS A 187 -10.32 -18.69 2.59
CA HIS A 187 -9.85 -17.42 3.16
C HIS A 187 -10.20 -16.21 2.28
N GLU A 188 -11.39 -16.18 1.73
CA GLU A 188 -11.85 -15.14 0.79
C GLU A 188 -11.93 -13.74 1.42
N TYR A 189 -11.93 -13.64 2.74
CA TYR A 189 -12.21 -12.41 3.48
C TYR A 189 -11.03 -11.93 4.32
N SER A 190 -9.95 -11.51 3.66
CA SER A 190 -8.99 -10.67 4.35
C SER A 190 -9.17 -9.23 3.88
N TRP A 191 -9.63 -8.42 4.79
CA TRP A 191 -9.70 -6.98 4.56
C TRP A 191 -8.35 -6.34 4.89
N THR A 192 -8.00 -5.32 4.14
CA THR A 192 -6.79 -4.51 4.37
C THR A 192 -7.11 -3.07 4.71
N TYR A 193 -8.36 -2.64 4.52
CA TYR A 193 -8.84 -1.31 4.85
C TYR A 193 -10.14 -1.39 5.64
N ASP A 194 -10.26 -0.59 6.70
CA ASP A 194 -11.45 -0.47 7.53
C ASP A 194 -11.98 0.96 7.54
N SER A 195 -13.01 1.21 6.72
CA SER A 195 -13.64 2.52 6.64
C SER A 195 -14.40 2.92 7.91
N PHE A 196 -14.86 1.95 8.71
CA PHE A 196 -15.51 2.23 9.99
C PHE A 196 -14.58 2.97 10.95
N TRP A 197 -13.31 2.54 10.98
CA TRP A 197 -12.32 3.18 11.82
C TRP A 197 -11.94 4.57 11.29
N ALA A 198 -11.78 4.71 9.97
CA ALA A 198 -11.55 5.99 9.31
C ALA A 198 -12.70 6.99 9.57
N GLU A 199 -13.95 6.53 9.53
CA GLU A 199 -15.14 7.35 9.86
C GLU A 199 -15.13 7.79 11.33
N LYS A 200 -14.83 6.90 12.26
CA LYS A 200 -14.79 7.21 13.68
C LYS A 200 -13.82 8.33 14.03
N ILE A 201 -12.73 8.45 13.31
CA ILE A 201 -11.75 9.52 13.49
C ILE A 201 -12.00 10.76 12.62
N GLY A 202 -13.06 10.77 11.81
CA GLY A 202 -13.53 11.96 11.11
C GLY A 202 -13.07 12.14 9.68
N GLU A 203 -12.63 11.08 9.00
CA GLU A 203 -12.27 11.14 7.58
C GLU A 203 -13.50 11.16 6.64
N PHE A 204 -14.64 10.65 7.10
CA PHE A 204 -15.89 10.63 6.32
C PHE A 204 -16.96 11.52 6.94
N ASN A 205 -17.39 12.53 6.21
CA ASN A 205 -18.47 13.43 6.63
C ASN A 205 -19.84 12.72 6.51
N GLY A 206 -20.20 11.92 7.52
CA GLY A 206 -21.60 11.56 7.74
C GLY A 206 -22.21 10.47 6.88
N TYR A 207 -21.43 9.69 6.12
CA TYR A 207 -21.94 8.50 5.43
C TYR A 207 -21.78 7.26 6.31
N THR A 208 -22.90 6.74 6.81
CA THR A 208 -22.92 5.49 7.61
C THR A 208 -23.22 4.30 6.70
N ALA A 209 -22.17 3.63 6.22
CA ALA A 209 -22.34 2.34 5.57
C ALA A 209 -22.49 1.23 6.64
N PRO A 210 -23.23 0.13 6.34
CA PRO A 210 -23.25 -1.03 7.23
C PRO A 210 -21.86 -1.56 7.54
N ALA A 211 -21.61 -2.01 8.77
CA ALA A 211 -20.29 -2.50 9.21
C ALA A 211 -19.68 -3.61 8.31
N SER A 212 -20.54 -4.42 7.66
CA SER A 212 -20.11 -5.45 6.70
C SER A 212 -19.58 -4.89 5.37
N GLU A 213 -19.89 -3.63 5.05
CA GLU A 213 -19.45 -2.94 3.83
C GLU A 213 -18.23 -2.06 4.08
N MET A 214 -17.82 -1.92 5.34
CA MET A 214 -16.74 -1.05 5.75
C MET A 214 -15.36 -1.67 5.58
N LYS A 215 -15.28 -3.01 5.43
CA LYS A 215 -14.02 -3.75 5.28
C LYS A 215 -13.80 -4.13 3.83
N LYS A 216 -12.65 -3.71 3.28
CA LYS A 216 -12.28 -3.90 1.87
C LYS A 216 -10.89 -4.49 1.76
N ARG A 217 -10.65 -5.19 0.66
CA ARG A 217 -9.30 -5.59 0.26
C ARG A 217 -8.72 -4.52 -0.68
N SER A 218 -8.40 -3.38 -0.11
CA SER A 218 -7.89 -2.19 -0.79
C SER A 218 -6.46 -2.37 -1.26
N ASP A 219 -5.60 -2.85 -0.36
CA ASP A 219 -4.19 -3.08 -0.62
C ASP A 219 -3.98 -4.43 -1.31
N ARG A 220 -3.13 -4.46 -2.35
CA ARG A 220 -2.91 -5.64 -3.19
C ARG A 220 -1.48 -5.75 -3.65
N PHE A 221 -1.11 -7.00 -4.00
CA PHE A 221 -0.03 -7.31 -4.91
C PHE A 221 -0.61 -8.01 -6.14
N VAL A 222 -0.29 -7.49 -7.31
CA VAL A 222 -0.53 -8.15 -8.59
C VAL A 222 0.82 -8.38 -9.27
N CYS A 223 1.02 -9.57 -9.81
CA CYS A 223 2.32 -10.00 -10.27
C CYS A 223 2.25 -10.64 -11.65
N LYS A 224 3.30 -10.42 -12.44
CA LYS A 224 3.65 -11.20 -13.63
C LYS A 224 5.04 -11.75 -13.40
N LEU A 225 5.17 -13.06 -13.22
CA LEU A 225 6.43 -13.69 -12.85
C LEU A 225 6.74 -14.83 -13.81
N HIS A 226 7.85 -14.73 -14.53
CA HIS A 226 8.37 -15.76 -15.43
C HIS A 226 9.43 -16.63 -14.73
N ASP A 227 10.36 -16.00 -14.02
CA ASP A 227 11.49 -16.65 -13.39
C ASP A 227 11.33 -16.83 -11.87
N TYR A 228 10.23 -16.38 -11.31
CA TYR A 228 9.94 -16.42 -9.88
C TYR A 228 8.59 -17.03 -9.61
N THR A 229 8.42 -17.54 -8.40
CA THR A 229 7.17 -18.17 -7.94
C THR A 229 6.64 -17.46 -6.71
N LEU A 230 5.32 -17.27 -6.64
CA LEU A 230 4.64 -16.79 -5.44
C LEU A 230 4.71 -17.90 -4.36
N LYS A 231 5.22 -17.57 -3.18
CA LYS A 231 5.36 -18.52 -2.08
C LYS A 231 4.36 -18.29 -0.96
N HIS A 232 4.24 -17.06 -0.50
CA HIS A 232 3.42 -16.72 0.66
C HIS A 232 2.93 -15.28 0.61
N THR A 233 1.74 -15.06 1.16
CA THR A 233 1.24 -13.71 1.44
C THR A 233 0.57 -13.69 2.80
N GLU A 234 0.77 -12.61 3.55
CA GLU A 234 0.13 -12.39 4.84
C GLU A 234 -0.31 -10.94 5.01
N VAL A 235 -1.37 -10.76 5.79
CA VAL A 235 -1.80 -9.44 6.28
C VAL A 235 -1.09 -9.20 7.61
N ILE A 236 -0.44 -8.06 7.74
CA ILE A 236 0.14 -7.64 9.02
C ILE A 236 -1.00 -7.38 9.98
N GLU A 237 -1.06 -8.16 11.05
CA GLU A 237 -2.10 -8.03 12.06
C GLU A 237 -2.15 -6.61 12.62
N ASP A 238 -3.35 -6.11 12.74
CA ASP A 238 -3.61 -4.81 13.31
C ASP A 238 -3.74 -4.95 14.83
N GLN A 239 -2.88 -4.24 15.53
CA GLN A 239 -2.93 -4.14 16.98
C GLN A 239 -3.16 -2.67 17.33
N GLY A 240 -4.13 -2.41 18.19
CA GLY A 240 -4.34 -1.07 18.73
C GLY A 240 -3.08 -0.55 19.42
N LEU A 241 -2.88 0.75 19.36
CA LEU A 241 -1.70 1.40 19.96
C LEU A 241 -1.75 1.44 21.50
N GLY A 242 -2.82 0.91 22.12
CA GLY A 242 -3.09 1.06 23.55
C GLY A 242 -3.41 2.50 23.96
N ILE A 243 -3.62 3.37 22.99
CA ILE A 243 -3.98 4.78 23.16
C ILE A 243 -5.39 4.96 22.64
N SER A 244 -6.21 5.70 23.38
CA SER A 244 -7.54 6.08 22.94
C SER A 244 -7.74 7.56 23.11
N TYR A 245 -8.58 8.13 22.26
CA TYR A 245 -9.06 9.49 22.44
C TYR A 245 -10.58 9.51 22.58
N THR A 246 -11.09 10.57 23.18
CA THR A 246 -12.51 10.73 23.36
C THR A 246 -13.06 11.65 22.30
N LYS A 247 -13.90 11.13 21.42
CA LYS A 247 -14.59 11.93 20.40
C LYS A 247 -15.90 12.46 20.97
N LYS A 248 -16.11 13.76 20.84
CA LYS A 248 -17.36 14.41 21.20
C LYS A 248 -18.25 14.52 19.98
N TYR A 249 -19.35 13.78 19.97
CA TYR A 249 -20.38 13.94 18.96
C TYR A 249 -21.27 15.18 19.25
N LYS A 250 -21.93 15.70 18.24
CA LYS A 250 -22.86 16.87 18.38
C LYS A 250 -23.97 16.63 19.40
N THR A 251 -24.28 15.40 19.71
CA THR A 251 -25.24 14.97 20.72
C THR A 251 -24.49 14.28 21.85
N TYR A 252 -24.13 15.00 22.89
CA TYR A 252 -23.63 14.64 24.24
C TYR A 252 -22.96 13.26 24.49
N ASN A 253 -22.85 12.39 23.51
CA ASN A 253 -22.22 11.07 23.66
C ASN A 253 -20.70 11.20 23.44
N LEU A 254 -19.95 10.87 24.49
CA LEU A 254 -18.51 10.72 24.44
C LEU A 254 -18.20 9.26 24.05
N GLU A 255 -17.61 9.03 22.90
CA GLU A 255 -17.12 7.70 22.52
C GLU A 255 -15.60 7.64 22.67
N LYS A 256 -15.13 6.61 23.38
CA LYS A 256 -13.71 6.31 23.49
C LYS A 256 -13.28 5.46 22.29
N VAL A 257 -12.46 6.03 21.43
CA VAL A 257 -11.97 5.37 20.20
C VAL A 257 -10.52 4.96 20.42
N GLU A 258 -10.24 3.67 20.30
CA GLU A 258 -8.87 3.17 20.27
C GLU A 258 -8.17 3.56 18.98
N LEU A 259 -6.93 4.01 19.10
CA LEU A 259 -6.14 4.42 17.94
C LEU A 259 -5.37 3.23 17.36
N MET A 260 -5.44 3.10 16.05
CA MET A 260 -4.72 2.13 15.25
C MET A 260 -3.49 2.78 14.60
N ARG A 261 -2.57 1.96 14.09
CA ARG A 261 -1.38 2.44 13.33
C ARG A 261 -1.77 3.20 12.07
N SER A 262 -2.77 2.65 11.36
CA SER A 262 -3.35 3.16 10.14
C SER A 262 -4.78 2.62 10.03
N CYS A 263 -5.60 3.18 9.16
CA CYS A 263 -6.85 2.55 8.70
C CYS A 263 -6.61 1.42 7.71
N HIS A 264 -5.36 1.24 7.27
CA HIS A 264 -4.93 0.11 6.45
C HIS A 264 -4.13 -0.89 7.26
N ARG A 265 -4.18 -2.14 6.83
CA ARG A 265 -3.27 -3.22 7.24
C ARG A 265 -2.20 -3.39 6.16
N GLY A 266 -0.96 -3.54 6.59
CA GLY A 266 0.11 -3.88 5.66
C GLY A 266 -0.05 -5.29 5.09
N LEU A 267 0.49 -5.51 3.89
CA LEU A 267 0.64 -6.82 3.27
C LEU A 267 2.12 -7.16 3.09
N VAL A 268 2.45 -8.42 3.34
CA VAL A 268 3.75 -9.00 2.98
C VAL A 268 3.54 -10.04 1.89
N LEU A 269 4.35 -9.98 0.85
CA LEU A 269 4.43 -10.98 -0.21
C LEU A 269 5.84 -11.58 -0.23
N THR A 270 5.94 -12.89 -0.28
CA THR A 270 7.19 -13.62 -0.49
C THR A 270 7.16 -14.28 -1.87
N ILE A 271 8.20 -13.99 -2.65
CA ILE A 271 8.48 -14.67 -3.93
C ILE A 271 9.83 -15.38 -3.83
N VAL A 272 9.99 -16.43 -4.59
CA VAL A 272 11.24 -17.24 -4.65
C VAL A 272 11.58 -17.52 -6.12
N PRO A 273 12.87 -17.76 -6.44
CA PRO A 273 13.30 -18.21 -7.76
C PRO A 273 12.63 -19.50 -8.20
#